data_381cf06c7095652176aa78fefb237025
#
_entry.id   381cf06c7095652176aa78fefb237025
#
_cell.length_a   1.000
_cell.length_b   1.000
_cell.length_c   1.000
_cell.angle_alpha   90.00
_cell.angle_beta   90.00
_cell.angle_gamma   90.00
#
_symmetry.space_group_name_H-M   'P 1'
#
loop_
_entity.id
_entity.type
_entity.pdbx_description
1 polymer ?
#
loop_
_entity_poly.entity_id
_entity_poly.type
_entity_poly.pdbx_seq_one_letter_code
_entity_poly.pdbx_strand_id
1 'polypeptide(L)'
;MVKISDRVSKILPSGTLAMTQKARELKAQGRKIISLSIGEPDFNTPEVIIEAAIDALRKHETDHYTPALGLDKLRQAICDFHKRKDGIDLQKEQVATFAGAKFALYSVFMTLVDPGDEVLIPIPYWVSYAEQIQLADGVPVYIETREKNSFKLTVDLLNEYVTDKTKLLVLNAPSNPSGLLYTKEELLAIGNWALEHNVFVVSDEIYYELVYDAPSISMASLSQEIFNNTLVINGLSKSVAMTGWRLGYVFGPKRIIRALNDLTSHTTSNPAAVVQYAAIRAFDEDVEVAKKEMRDEFQRRIDVFHGLLNDIQGIKCEKPKGAFYLFANVKVAMHIVGVASSEEFALKLLEEAGVATVSGENFGCNGFLRLSCANSEEELREAANRIKEFIESYK
;
A
#
# COMPACT_ATOMS: atom_id res chain seq x y z
N MET A 1 37.93 -1.04 8.86
CA MET A 1 36.46 -1.00 8.95
C MET A 1 35.87 -1.95 7.91
N VAL A 2 34.81 -2.70 8.24
CA VAL A 2 34.11 -3.55 7.27
C VAL A 2 33.34 -2.66 6.29
N LYS A 3 33.47 -2.89 4.97
CA LYS A 3 32.72 -2.17 3.93
C LYS A 3 31.26 -2.67 3.93
N ILE A 4 30.31 -1.73 3.92
CA ILE A 4 28.89 -2.04 3.69
C ILE A 4 28.74 -2.51 2.23
N SER A 5 27.88 -3.50 1.99
CA SER A 5 27.64 -4.00 0.64
C SER A 5 27.12 -2.90 -0.32
N ASP A 6 27.56 -2.93 -1.56
CA ASP A 6 27.14 -1.96 -2.57
C ASP A 6 25.62 -1.99 -2.80
N ARG A 7 25.00 -3.15 -2.60
CA ARG A 7 23.53 -3.32 -2.65
C ARG A 7 22.81 -2.45 -1.62
N VAL A 8 23.23 -2.48 -0.35
CA VAL A 8 22.58 -1.72 0.72
C VAL A 8 22.94 -0.24 0.67
N SER A 9 24.17 0.10 0.22
CA SER A 9 24.60 1.50 0.13
C SER A 9 23.83 2.34 -0.92
N LYS A 10 23.13 1.70 -1.85
CA LYS A 10 22.28 2.34 -2.86
C LYS A 10 20.86 2.63 -2.39
N ILE A 11 20.40 2.02 -1.29
CA ILE A 11 19.05 2.16 -0.79
C ILE A 11 18.85 3.54 -0.17
N LEU A 12 17.82 4.24 -0.63
CA LEU A 12 17.44 5.54 -0.07
C LEU A 12 16.61 5.38 1.21
N PRO A 13 16.84 6.22 2.22
CA PRO A 13 15.96 6.28 3.39
C PRO A 13 14.50 6.58 2.97
N SER A 14 13.54 5.95 3.66
CA SER A 14 12.13 6.22 3.39
C SER A 14 11.74 7.63 3.81
N GLY A 15 11.46 8.52 2.85
CA GLY A 15 11.04 9.90 3.11
C GLY A 15 9.73 9.99 3.91
N THR A 16 8.84 9.01 3.79
CA THR A 16 7.62 8.94 4.62
C THR A 16 7.94 8.74 6.10
N LEU A 17 8.95 7.91 6.41
CA LEU A 17 9.41 7.70 7.79
C LEU A 17 10.17 8.92 8.33
N ALA A 18 10.96 9.58 7.50
CA ALA A 18 11.72 10.78 7.88
C ALA A 18 10.76 11.92 8.31
N MET A 19 9.71 12.19 7.54
CA MET A 19 8.70 13.20 7.88
C MET A 19 7.96 12.85 9.18
N THR A 20 7.60 11.57 9.35
CA THR A 20 6.94 11.10 10.57
C THR A 20 7.85 11.25 11.79
N GLN A 21 9.14 10.97 11.65
CA GLN A 21 10.12 11.14 12.72
C GLN A 21 10.27 12.61 13.10
N LYS A 22 10.42 13.51 12.11
CA LYS A 22 10.52 14.96 12.35
C LYS A 22 9.27 15.51 13.06
N ALA A 23 8.07 15.05 12.67
CA ALA A 23 6.83 15.41 13.34
C ALA A 23 6.79 14.95 14.82
N ARG A 24 7.28 13.72 15.10
CA ARG A 24 7.41 13.23 16.49
C ARG A 24 8.38 14.07 17.33
N GLU A 25 9.53 14.44 16.77
CA GLU A 25 10.52 15.27 17.44
C GLU A 25 9.96 16.64 17.80
N LEU A 26 9.23 17.29 16.88
CA LEU A 26 8.58 18.57 17.15
C LEU A 26 7.46 18.44 18.20
N LYS A 27 6.68 17.36 18.18
CA LYS A 27 5.72 17.04 19.23
C LYS A 27 6.38 16.89 20.61
N ALA A 28 7.52 16.20 20.68
CA ALA A 28 8.27 16.01 21.91
C ALA A 28 8.84 17.35 22.46
N GLN A 29 9.05 18.35 21.60
CA GLN A 29 9.43 19.72 21.96
C GLN A 29 8.25 20.58 22.40
N GLY A 30 7.03 20.03 22.52
CA GLY A 30 5.82 20.72 22.96
C GLY A 30 5.05 21.44 21.85
N ARG A 31 5.40 21.26 20.57
CA ARG A 31 4.65 21.84 19.45
C ARG A 31 3.37 21.08 19.16
N LYS A 32 2.30 21.81 18.85
CA LYS A 32 1.02 21.22 18.43
C LYS A 32 1.09 20.81 16.96
N ILE A 33 1.44 19.55 16.70
CA ILE A 33 1.57 19.00 15.34
C ILE A 33 0.39 18.06 15.05
N ILE A 34 -0.28 18.28 13.90
CA ILE A 34 -1.24 17.34 13.31
C ILE A 34 -0.49 16.53 12.26
N SER A 35 -0.47 15.19 12.41
CA SER A 35 0.30 14.33 11.51
C SER A 35 -0.62 13.66 10.50
N LEU A 36 -0.61 14.15 9.27
CA LEU A 36 -1.26 13.55 8.10
C LEU A 36 -0.27 12.70 7.27
N SER A 37 0.92 12.41 7.82
CA SER A 37 1.96 11.61 7.14
C SER A 37 1.82 10.11 7.39
N ILE A 38 1.03 9.71 8.40
CA ILE A 38 0.91 8.32 8.88
C ILE A 38 0.14 7.46 7.87
N GLY A 39 0.69 6.29 7.57
CA GLY A 39 0.10 5.35 6.62
C GLY A 39 -0.53 4.14 7.31
N GLU A 40 -1.25 4.33 8.43
CA GLU A 40 -1.94 3.25 9.15
C GLU A 40 -3.30 3.73 9.68
N PRO A 41 -4.30 2.82 9.76
CA PRO A 41 -5.58 3.13 10.38
C PRO A 41 -5.40 3.58 11.84
N ASP A 42 -6.19 4.56 12.27
CA ASP A 42 -6.30 5.03 13.65
C ASP A 42 -7.35 4.27 14.47
N PHE A 43 -7.72 3.10 13.99
CA PHE A 43 -8.63 2.17 14.64
C PHE A 43 -7.87 1.09 15.40
N ASN A 44 -8.52 0.47 16.37
CA ASN A 44 -8.02 -0.71 17.04
C ASN A 44 -8.35 -1.97 16.24
N THR A 45 -7.50 -2.98 16.39
CA THR A 45 -7.81 -4.33 15.93
C THR A 45 -9.10 -4.83 16.59
N PRO A 46 -10.06 -5.43 15.86
CA PRO A 46 -11.29 -5.98 16.44
C PRO A 46 -11.02 -6.95 17.59
N GLU A 47 -11.79 -6.85 18.66
CA GLU A 47 -11.60 -7.59 19.91
C GLU A 47 -11.59 -9.11 19.70
N VAL A 48 -12.43 -9.62 18.81
CA VAL A 48 -12.49 -11.08 18.48
C VAL A 48 -11.17 -11.62 17.94
N ILE A 49 -10.36 -10.79 17.29
CA ILE A 49 -9.02 -11.15 16.80
C ILE A 49 -8.03 -11.16 17.96
N ILE A 50 -8.13 -10.18 18.87
CA ILE A 50 -7.28 -10.07 20.07
C ILE A 50 -7.53 -11.27 20.98
N GLU A 51 -8.80 -11.60 21.26
CA GLU A 51 -9.17 -12.75 22.09
C GLU A 51 -8.67 -14.07 21.49
N ALA A 52 -8.68 -14.23 20.16
CA ALA A 52 -8.13 -15.43 19.51
C ALA A 52 -6.61 -15.57 19.73
N ALA A 53 -5.88 -14.46 19.76
CA ALA A 53 -4.45 -14.48 20.11
C ALA A 53 -4.21 -14.89 21.56
N ILE A 54 -5.00 -14.32 22.49
CA ILE A 54 -4.92 -14.62 23.92
C ILE A 54 -5.24 -16.10 24.17
N ASP A 55 -6.27 -16.61 23.49
CA ASP A 55 -6.70 -18.00 23.62
C ASP A 55 -5.64 -18.99 23.10
N ALA A 56 -5.03 -18.71 21.94
CA ALA A 56 -3.95 -19.49 21.37
C ALA A 56 -2.71 -19.51 22.29
N LEU A 57 -2.36 -18.36 22.89
CA LEU A 57 -1.28 -18.26 23.87
C LEU A 57 -1.56 -19.13 25.13
N ARG A 58 -2.77 -19.03 25.69
CA ARG A 58 -3.18 -19.81 26.87
C ARG A 58 -3.20 -21.32 26.63
N LYS A 59 -3.47 -21.73 25.39
CA LYS A 59 -3.46 -23.14 24.97
C LYS A 59 -2.10 -23.67 24.55
N HIS A 60 -1.07 -22.85 24.60
CA HIS A 60 0.28 -23.20 24.14
C HIS A 60 0.37 -23.61 22.66
N GLU A 61 -0.57 -23.16 21.82
CA GLU A 61 -0.57 -23.45 20.38
C GLU A 61 0.50 -22.64 19.62
N THR A 62 1.08 -21.65 20.28
CA THR A 62 2.04 -20.68 19.68
C THR A 62 3.49 -20.95 20.01
N ASP A 63 3.78 -21.97 20.81
CA ASP A 63 5.11 -22.20 21.41
C ASP A 63 6.12 -22.80 20.41
N HIS A 64 5.66 -23.28 19.25
CA HIS A 64 6.49 -23.97 18.26
C HIS A 64 6.45 -23.33 16.89
N TYR A 65 7.43 -23.66 16.04
CA TYR A 65 7.42 -23.26 14.65
C TYR A 65 6.18 -23.77 13.91
N THR A 66 5.68 -22.95 13.01
CA THR A 66 4.65 -23.34 12.06
C THR A 66 5.27 -23.66 10.69
N PRO A 67 4.54 -24.23 9.72
CA PRO A 67 5.04 -24.36 8.35
C PRO A 67 5.46 -23.00 7.77
N ALA A 68 6.48 -22.99 6.92
CA ALA A 68 7.05 -21.76 6.35
C ALA A 68 6.02 -20.91 5.59
N LEU A 69 5.09 -21.54 4.88
CA LEU A 69 3.98 -20.84 4.20
C LEU A 69 2.84 -20.43 5.15
N GLY A 70 2.93 -20.74 6.44
CA GLY A 70 1.91 -20.50 7.45
C GLY A 70 1.01 -21.71 7.73
N LEU A 71 0.21 -21.58 8.78
CA LEU A 71 -0.74 -22.62 9.22
C LEU A 71 -1.72 -22.97 8.12
N ASP A 72 -1.99 -24.27 7.96
CA ASP A 72 -2.97 -24.79 6.99
C ASP A 72 -4.36 -24.18 7.21
N LYS A 73 -4.76 -24.00 8.49
CA LYS A 73 -6.04 -23.37 8.84
C LYS A 73 -6.11 -21.91 8.37
N LEU A 74 -5.00 -21.15 8.50
CA LEU A 74 -4.96 -19.78 8.04
C LEU A 74 -5.01 -19.70 6.51
N ARG A 75 -4.23 -20.52 5.82
CA ARG A 75 -4.26 -20.57 4.35
C ARG A 75 -5.63 -20.99 3.81
N GLN A 76 -6.33 -21.92 4.51
CA GLN A 76 -7.70 -22.29 4.17
C GLN A 76 -8.66 -21.11 4.38
N ALA A 77 -8.57 -20.39 5.51
CA ALA A 77 -9.41 -19.21 5.76
C ALA A 77 -9.23 -18.14 4.68
N ILE A 78 -8.00 -17.93 4.19
CA ILE A 78 -7.72 -17.02 3.06
C ILE A 78 -8.40 -17.55 1.77
N CYS A 79 -8.32 -18.85 1.49
CA CYS A 79 -8.99 -19.45 0.33
C CYS A 79 -10.52 -19.24 0.40
N ASP A 80 -11.11 -19.51 1.55
CA ASP A 80 -12.56 -19.40 1.76
C ASP A 80 -13.02 -17.93 1.64
N PHE A 81 -12.22 -16.99 2.14
CA PHE A 81 -12.46 -15.55 2.00
C PHE A 81 -12.51 -15.12 0.52
N HIS A 82 -11.48 -15.45 -0.27
CA HIS A 82 -11.44 -15.08 -1.69
C HIS A 82 -12.49 -15.81 -2.52
N LYS A 83 -12.88 -17.02 -2.13
CA LYS A 83 -14.02 -17.70 -2.76
C LYS A 83 -15.34 -16.97 -2.52
N ARG A 84 -15.60 -16.51 -1.28
CA ARG A 84 -16.80 -15.73 -0.96
C ARG A 84 -16.80 -14.34 -1.57
N LYS A 85 -15.64 -13.67 -1.54
CA LYS A 85 -15.53 -12.25 -1.93
C LYS A 85 -15.40 -12.04 -3.43
N ASP A 86 -14.60 -12.87 -4.08
CA ASP A 86 -14.12 -12.68 -5.45
C ASP A 86 -14.55 -13.79 -6.40
N GLY A 87 -15.10 -14.89 -5.87
CA GLY A 87 -15.36 -16.10 -6.63
C GLY A 87 -14.12 -16.87 -7.05
N ILE A 88 -12.93 -16.54 -6.48
CA ILE A 88 -11.68 -17.22 -6.82
C ILE A 88 -11.57 -18.53 -6.05
N ASP A 89 -11.47 -19.66 -6.77
CA ASP A 89 -11.35 -21.00 -6.17
C ASP A 89 -9.88 -21.37 -5.94
N LEU A 90 -9.31 -20.88 -4.83
CA LEU A 90 -7.93 -21.11 -4.44
C LEU A 90 -7.76 -22.48 -3.74
N GLN A 91 -6.59 -23.08 -3.94
CA GLN A 91 -6.09 -24.19 -3.14
C GLN A 91 -5.03 -23.69 -2.15
N LYS A 92 -4.90 -24.32 -0.99
CA LYS A 92 -3.92 -23.94 0.05
C LYS A 92 -2.49 -23.83 -0.48
N GLU A 93 -2.12 -24.68 -1.45
CA GLU A 93 -0.83 -24.69 -2.11
C GLU A 93 -0.57 -23.44 -3.01
N GLN A 94 -1.61 -22.64 -3.20
CA GLN A 94 -1.55 -21.37 -3.93
C GLN A 94 -1.46 -20.15 -3.00
N VAL A 95 -1.35 -20.36 -1.70
CA VAL A 95 -1.33 -19.29 -0.67
C VAL A 95 -0.07 -19.42 0.19
N ALA A 96 0.58 -18.28 0.46
CA ALA A 96 1.69 -18.15 1.39
C ALA A 96 1.50 -16.95 2.30
N THR A 97 1.85 -17.06 3.59
CA THR A 97 1.77 -15.97 4.56
C THR A 97 3.15 -15.45 4.94
N PHE A 98 3.24 -14.15 5.25
CA PHE A 98 4.50 -13.43 5.49
C PHE A 98 4.38 -12.46 6.67
N ALA A 99 5.54 -12.03 7.19
CA ALA A 99 5.62 -10.98 8.21
C ALA A 99 5.23 -9.59 7.66
N GLY A 100 3.99 -9.47 7.17
CA GLY A 100 3.41 -8.31 6.52
C GLY A 100 3.60 -8.26 5.00
N ALA A 101 2.71 -7.55 4.30
CA ALA A 101 2.74 -7.43 2.83
C ALA A 101 4.06 -6.85 2.30
N LYS A 102 4.72 -5.96 3.06
CA LYS A 102 6.03 -5.41 2.67
C LYS A 102 7.10 -6.50 2.52
N PHE A 103 7.15 -7.45 3.46
CA PHE A 103 8.10 -8.56 3.37
C PHE A 103 7.67 -9.59 2.31
N ALA A 104 6.36 -9.75 2.10
CA ALA A 104 5.85 -10.56 0.99
C ALA A 104 6.33 -10.03 -0.36
N LEU A 105 6.19 -8.72 -0.63
CA LEU A 105 6.68 -8.05 -1.83
C LEU A 105 8.19 -8.23 -2.02
N TYR A 106 8.97 -7.98 -0.97
CA TYR A 106 10.41 -8.23 -1.01
C TYR A 106 10.74 -9.67 -1.41
N SER A 107 10.06 -10.64 -0.80
CA SER A 107 10.24 -12.06 -1.12
C SER A 107 9.85 -12.39 -2.56
N VAL A 108 8.80 -11.75 -3.07
CA VAL A 108 8.36 -11.90 -4.47
C VAL A 108 9.41 -11.37 -5.44
N PHE A 109 9.95 -10.17 -5.21
CA PHE A 109 11.01 -9.64 -6.08
C PHE A 109 12.28 -10.48 -6.00
N MET A 110 12.70 -10.90 -4.80
CA MET A 110 13.84 -11.83 -4.64
C MET A 110 13.64 -13.19 -5.32
N THR A 111 12.40 -13.63 -5.51
CA THR A 111 12.09 -14.90 -6.16
C THR A 111 11.99 -14.78 -7.69
N LEU A 112 11.54 -13.62 -8.20
CA LEU A 112 11.18 -13.48 -9.61
C LEU A 112 12.14 -12.61 -10.43
N VAL A 113 12.95 -11.76 -9.77
CA VAL A 113 13.81 -10.77 -10.45
C VAL A 113 15.26 -11.24 -10.43
N ASP A 114 15.87 -11.28 -11.61
CA ASP A 114 17.30 -11.50 -11.82
C ASP A 114 18.02 -10.18 -12.15
N PRO A 115 19.36 -10.12 -12.04
CA PRO A 115 20.11 -8.92 -12.39
C PRO A 115 19.84 -8.42 -13.81
N GLY A 116 19.33 -7.18 -13.91
CA GLY A 116 19.03 -6.51 -15.16
C GLY A 116 17.62 -6.72 -15.69
N ASP A 117 16.80 -7.53 -15.04
CA ASP A 117 15.36 -7.61 -15.34
C ASP A 117 14.69 -6.27 -15.05
N GLU A 118 13.84 -5.82 -15.96
CA GLU A 118 13.07 -4.58 -15.82
C GLU A 118 11.72 -4.85 -15.17
N VAL A 119 11.37 -4.00 -14.22
CA VAL A 119 10.08 -4.03 -13.51
C VAL A 119 9.37 -2.70 -13.73
N LEU A 120 8.23 -2.74 -14.41
CA LEU A 120 7.41 -1.55 -14.68
C LEU A 120 6.67 -1.08 -13.42
N ILE A 121 6.78 0.22 -13.11
CA ILE A 121 6.14 0.86 -11.95
C ILE A 121 5.42 2.13 -12.42
N PRO A 122 4.07 2.17 -12.41
CA PRO A 122 3.32 3.40 -12.69
C PRO A 122 3.53 4.46 -11.60
N ILE A 123 3.87 5.70 -11.99
CA ILE A 123 3.94 6.86 -11.09
C ILE A 123 2.53 7.48 -10.96
N PRO A 124 2.06 7.86 -9.75
CA PRO A 124 2.73 7.74 -8.46
C PRO A 124 2.70 6.32 -7.90
N TYR A 125 3.75 5.95 -7.18
CA TYR A 125 3.95 4.58 -6.66
C TYR A 125 4.30 4.58 -5.17
N TRP A 126 4.06 3.47 -4.48
CA TRP A 126 4.52 3.31 -3.11
C TRP A 126 6.05 3.15 -3.05
N VAL A 127 6.68 4.01 -2.25
CA VAL A 127 8.13 4.21 -2.18
C VAL A 127 8.98 2.94 -2.08
N SER A 128 8.46 1.85 -1.51
CA SER A 128 9.25 0.65 -1.28
C SER A 128 9.39 -0.25 -2.50
N TYR A 129 8.61 -0.08 -3.57
CA TYR A 129 8.72 -0.96 -4.74
C TYR A 129 10.08 -0.82 -5.41
N ALA A 130 10.50 0.41 -5.73
CA ALA A 130 11.77 0.65 -6.40
C ALA A 130 12.95 0.13 -5.60
N GLU A 131 12.98 0.40 -4.30
CA GLU A 131 14.05 -0.03 -3.41
C GLU A 131 14.13 -1.56 -3.29
N GLN A 132 12.98 -2.25 -3.26
CA GLN A 132 12.94 -3.71 -3.18
C GLN A 132 13.35 -4.37 -4.50
N ILE A 133 12.99 -3.77 -5.64
CA ILE A 133 13.44 -4.22 -6.97
C ILE A 133 14.97 -4.09 -7.08
N GLN A 134 15.53 -2.96 -6.65
CA GLN A 134 16.98 -2.76 -6.63
C GLN A 134 17.69 -3.71 -5.66
N LEU A 135 17.07 -4.06 -4.52
CA LEU A 135 17.60 -5.07 -3.61
C LEU A 135 17.66 -6.46 -4.25
N ALA A 136 16.78 -6.75 -5.21
CA ALA A 136 16.80 -7.96 -6.02
C ALA A 136 17.68 -7.84 -7.28
N ASP A 137 18.52 -6.79 -7.38
CA ASP A 137 19.38 -6.46 -8.53
C ASP A 137 18.61 -6.18 -9.84
N GLY A 138 17.27 -5.95 -9.77
CA GLY A 138 16.43 -5.54 -10.89
C GLY A 138 16.51 -4.05 -11.18
N VAL A 139 15.92 -3.66 -12.31
CA VAL A 139 15.87 -2.27 -12.80
C VAL A 139 14.42 -1.76 -12.70
N PRO A 140 14.11 -0.81 -11.80
CA PRO A 140 12.79 -0.18 -11.78
C PRO A 140 12.64 0.74 -12.99
N VAL A 141 11.58 0.53 -13.78
CA VAL A 141 11.22 1.36 -14.95
C VAL A 141 9.95 2.13 -14.61
N TYR A 142 10.08 3.45 -14.50
CA TYR A 142 9.00 4.33 -14.06
C TYR A 142 8.12 4.74 -15.24
N ILE A 143 6.82 4.44 -15.18
CA ILE A 143 5.83 4.85 -16.18
C ILE A 143 5.18 6.14 -15.72
N GLU A 144 5.37 7.22 -16.47
CA GLU A 144 4.78 8.53 -16.17
C GLU A 144 3.29 8.56 -16.50
N THR A 145 2.45 8.29 -15.52
CA THR A 145 1.01 8.51 -15.64
C THR A 145 0.67 10.00 -15.44
N ARG A 146 -0.56 10.38 -15.77
CA ARG A 146 -0.94 11.80 -15.77
C ARG A 146 -2.18 12.05 -14.90
N GLU A 147 -2.15 13.13 -14.13
CA GLU A 147 -3.28 13.61 -13.31
C GLU A 147 -4.59 13.70 -14.11
N LYS A 148 -4.55 14.21 -15.35
CA LYS A 148 -5.74 14.32 -16.22
C LYS A 148 -6.45 13.00 -16.51
N ASN A 149 -5.77 11.87 -16.32
CA ASN A 149 -6.32 10.53 -16.46
C ASN A 149 -6.40 9.84 -15.07
N SER A 150 -6.51 10.62 -13.99
CA SER A 150 -6.55 10.14 -12.61
C SER A 150 -5.38 9.19 -12.27
N PHE A 151 -4.21 9.42 -12.87
CA PHE A 151 -3.00 8.59 -12.74
C PHE A 151 -3.18 7.13 -13.17
N LYS A 152 -4.15 6.83 -14.02
CA LYS A 152 -4.40 5.48 -14.52
C LYS A 152 -3.36 5.06 -15.56
N LEU A 153 -2.88 3.84 -15.42
CA LEU A 153 -2.10 3.15 -16.41
C LEU A 153 -3.02 2.73 -17.57
N THR A 154 -2.54 2.86 -18.80
CA THR A 154 -3.24 2.43 -20.01
C THR A 154 -2.35 1.50 -20.83
N VAL A 155 -2.94 0.70 -21.72
CA VAL A 155 -2.20 -0.18 -22.63
C VAL A 155 -1.27 0.63 -23.55
N ASP A 156 -1.71 1.81 -24.00
CA ASP A 156 -0.88 2.68 -24.84
C ASP A 156 0.41 3.10 -24.09
N LEU A 157 0.28 3.49 -22.83
CA LEU A 157 1.45 3.81 -22.00
C LEU A 157 2.34 2.58 -21.78
N LEU A 158 1.78 1.41 -21.53
CA LEU A 158 2.56 0.19 -21.37
C LEU A 158 3.41 -0.13 -22.61
N ASN A 159 2.84 0.09 -23.80
CA ASN A 159 3.55 -0.12 -25.09
C ASN A 159 4.73 0.86 -25.29
N GLU A 160 4.71 2.04 -24.65
CA GLU A 160 5.84 2.99 -24.73
C GLU A 160 7.04 2.56 -23.88
N TYR A 161 6.84 1.72 -22.84
CA TYR A 161 7.87 1.39 -21.86
C TYR A 161 8.32 -0.08 -21.88
N VAL A 162 7.58 -0.98 -22.53
CA VAL A 162 7.94 -2.40 -22.60
C VAL A 162 9.16 -2.62 -23.47
N THR A 163 10.07 -3.49 -22.99
CA THR A 163 11.27 -3.93 -23.72
C THR A 163 11.42 -5.45 -23.62
N ASP A 164 12.38 -6.02 -24.32
CA ASP A 164 12.73 -7.45 -24.21
C ASP A 164 13.23 -7.86 -22.82
N LYS A 165 13.58 -6.89 -21.95
CA LYS A 165 14.00 -7.11 -20.57
C LYS A 165 12.85 -6.97 -19.55
N THR A 166 11.70 -6.50 -19.98
CA THR A 166 10.56 -6.31 -19.11
C THR A 166 10.03 -7.64 -18.62
N LYS A 167 10.12 -7.88 -17.32
CA LYS A 167 9.71 -9.13 -16.68
C LYS A 167 8.46 -9.02 -15.85
N LEU A 168 8.33 -7.90 -15.11
CA LEU A 168 7.21 -7.68 -14.17
C LEU A 168 6.54 -6.34 -14.41
N LEU A 169 5.23 -6.30 -14.09
CA LEU A 169 4.46 -5.08 -13.88
C LEU A 169 3.96 -5.06 -12.44
N VAL A 170 4.26 -4.00 -11.69
CA VAL A 170 3.65 -3.77 -10.37
C VAL A 170 2.38 -2.93 -10.55
N LEU A 171 1.25 -3.46 -10.10
CA LEU A 171 -0.02 -2.77 -10.12
C LEU A 171 -0.55 -2.65 -8.68
N ASN A 172 -0.80 -1.43 -8.19
CA ASN A 172 -1.35 -1.19 -6.86
C ASN A 172 -2.74 -0.56 -6.97
N ALA A 173 -3.77 -1.32 -6.63
CA ALA A 173 -5.15 -0.85 -6.67
C ALA A 173 -6.01 -1.51 -5.55
N PRO A 174 -6.64 -0.70 -4.69
CA PRO A 174 -6.55 0.76 -4.58
C PRO A 174 -5.13 1.25 -4.26
N SER A 175 -4.75 2.39 -4.86
CA SER A 175 -3.37 2.87 -4.86
C SER A 175 -3.02 3.70 -3.61
N ASN A 176 -1.79 3.56 -3.16
CA ASN A 176 -1.09 4.52 -2.32
C ASN A 176 -0.03 5.22 -3.21
N PRO A 177 -0.16 6.55 -3.48
CA PRO A 177 -0.84 7.55 -2.65
C PRO A 177 -2.22 8.03 -3.15
N SER A 178 -2.64 7.71 -4.39
CA SER A 178 -3.72 8.43 -5.07
C SER A 178 -5.15 7.93 -4.76
N GLY A 179 -5.29 6.75 -4.15
CA GLY A 179 -6.58 6.11 -3.98
C GLY A 179 -7.28 5.71 -5.29
N LEU A 180 -6.53 5.68 -6.38
CA LEU A 180 -6.96 5.26 -7.70
C LEU A 180 -7.52 3.82 -7.67
N LEU A 181 -8.59 3.61 -8.43
CA LEU A 181 -9.22 2.32 -8.66
C LEU A 181 -9.44 2.11 -10.15
N TYR A 182 -9.16 0.90 -10.65
CA TYR A 182 -9.43 0.51 -12.03
C TYR A 182 -10.82 -0.12 -12.17
N THR A 183 -11.43 0.01 -13.35
CA THR A 183 -12.60 -0.77 -13.71
C THR A 183 -12.22 -2.18 -14.14
N LYS A 184 -13.19 -3.07 -14.26
CA LYS A 184 -12.96 -4.44 -14.74
C LYS A 184 -12.38 -4.46 -16.15
N GLU A 185 -12.87 -3.60 -17.02
CA GLU A 185 -12.43 -3.47 -18.42
C GLU A 185 -10.99 -2.97 -18.50
N GLU A 186 -10.61 -2.01 -17.67
CA GLU A 186 -9.24 -1.50 -17.58
C GLU A 186 -8.28 -2.60 -17.09
N LEU A 187 -8.65 -3.35 -16.05
CA LEU A 187 -7.85 -4.46 -15.55
C LEU A 187 -7.73 -5.60 -16.56
N LEU A 188 -8.83 -5.93 -17.28
CA LEU A 188 -8.81 -6.93 -18.35
C LEU A 188 -7.85 -6.51 -19.48
N ALA A 189 -7.88 -5.23 -19.89
CA ALA A 189 -7.00 -4.72 -20.93
C ALA A 189 -5.52 -4.84 -20.50
N ILE A 190 -5.20 -4.45 -19.27
CA ILE A 190 -3.84 -4.57 -18.71
C ILE A 190 -3.43 -6.05 -18.60
N GLY A 191 -4.33 -6.93 -18.13
CA GLY A 191 -4.05 -8.36 -17.98
C GLY A 191 -3.80 -9.05 -19.31
N ASN A 192 -4.60 -8.76 -20.33
CA ASN A 192 -4.41 -9.30 -21.68
C ASN A 192 -3.09 -8.81 -22.30
N TRP A 193 -2.79 -7.51 -22.16
CA TRP A 193 -1.52 -6.95 -22.59
C TRP A 193 -0.33 -7.67 -21.93
N ALA A 194 -0.42 -7.92 -20.62
CA ALA A 194 0.63 -8.63 -19.88
C ALA A 194 0.85 -10.06 -20.39
N LEU A 195 -0.23 -10.76 -20.75
CA LEU A 195 -0.16 -12.09 -21.37
C LEU A 195 0.50 -12.04 -22.76
N GLU A 196 0.13 -11.09 -23.60
CA GLU A 196 0.66 -10.90 -24.95
C GLU A 196 2.17 -10.60 -24.95
N HIS A 197 2.65 -9.85 -23.96
CA HIS A 197 4.04 -9.45 -23.84
C HIS A 197 4.89 -10.36 -22.92
N ASN A 198 4.32 -11.45 -22.38
CA ASN A 198 4.97 -12.32 -21.39
C ASN A 198 5.47 -11.57 -20.13
N VAL A 199 4.77 -10.50 -19.74
CA VAL A 199 5.03 -9.73 -18.52
C VAL A 199 4.18 -10.29 -17.40
N PHE A 200 4.80 -10.64 -16.27
CA PHE A 200 4.07 -11.16 -15.10
C PHE A 200 3.57 -10.02 -14.21
N VAL A 201 2.34 -10.10 -13.68
CA VAL A 201 1.74 -9.05 -12.87
C VAL A 201 1.91 -9.33 -11.38
N VAL A 202 2.45 -8.36 -10.65
CA VAL A 202 2.43 -8.31 -9.18
C VAL A 202 1.36 -7.30 -8.76
N SER A 203 0.20 -7.81 -8.37
CA SER A 203 -0.97 -7.00 -7.97
C SER A 203 -0.95 -6.76 -6.46
N ASP A 204 -0.59 -5.56 -6.03
CA ASP A 204 -0.66 -5.15 -4.62
C ASP A 204 -2.07 -4.65 -4.30
N GLU A 205 -2.84 -5.49 -3.62
CA GLU A 205 -4.24 -5.28 -3.27
C GLU A 205 -4.42 -5.03 -1.76
N ILE A 206 -3.41 -4.49 -1.07
CA ILE A 206 -3.43 -4.29 0.40
C ILE A 206 -4.60 -3.42 0.88
N TYR A 207 -5.15 -2.56 0.02
CA TYR A 207 -6.32 -1.71 0.29
C TYR A 207 -7.63 -2.29 -0.27
N TYR A 208 -7.65 -3.55 -0.71
CA TYR A 208 -8.76 -4.20 -1.38
C TYR A 208 -10.11 -4.05 -0.65
N GLU A 209 -10.13 -4.09 0.67
CA GLU A 209 -11.33 -3.94 1.49
C GLU A 209 -11.67 -2.48 1.86
N LEU A 210 -10.83 -1.52 1.49
CA LEU A 210 -11.04 -0.07 1.68
C LEU A 210 -11.36 0.59 0.35
N VAL A 211 -12.55 0.29 -0.19
CA VAL A 211 -13.07 0.83 -1.45
C VAL A 211 -14.43 1.48 -1.18
N TYR A 212 -14.68 2.61 -1.83
CA TYR A 212 -15.83 3.48 -1.66
C TYR A 212 -16.61 3.58 -2.98
N ASP A 213 -17.95 3.50 -2.90
CA ASP A 213 -18.88 3.72 -4.02
C ASP A 213 -18.67 2.79 -5.26
N ALA A 214 -17.85 1.74 -5.12
CA ALA A 214 -17.58 0.78 -6.19
C ALA A 214 -17.18 -0.58 -5.59
N PRO A 215 -17.34 -1.69 -6.30
CA PRO A 215 -16.80 -2.98 -5.87
C PRO A 215 -15.27 -3.02 -6.06
N SER A 216 -14.57 -3.67 -5.15
CA SER A 216 -13.18 -4.09 -5.38
C SER A 216 -13.15 -5.20 -6.42
N ILE A 217 -12.16 -5.17 -7.30
CA ILE A 217 -11.94 -6.21 -8.31
C ILE A 217 -10.50 -6.68 -8.19
N SER A 218 -10.32 -7.95 -7.87
CA SER A 218 -8.99 -8.55 -7.88
C SER A 218 -8.54 -8.85 -9.31
N MET A 219 -7.29 -8.55 -9.63
CA MET A 219 -6.67 -8.92 -10.91
C MET A 219 -6.79 -10.42 -11.17
N ALA A 220 -6.66 -11.22 -10.13
CA ALA A 220 -6.75 -12.69 -10.20
C ALA A 220 -8.17 -13.23 -10.48
N SER A 221 -9.22 -12.40 -10.39
CA SER A 221 -10.61 -12.82 -10.63
C SER A 221 -11.06 -12.70 -12.08
N LEU A 222 -10.22 -12.14 -12.97
CA LEU A 222 -10.64 -11.73 -14.32
C LEU A 222 -10.74 -12.90 -15.30
N SER A 223 -9.75 -13.77 -15.35
CA SER A 223 -9.75 -15.02 -16.10
C SER A 223 -8.71 -16.00 -15.52
N GLN A 224 -8.78 -17.28 -15.92
CA GLN A 224 -7.80 -18.28 -15.48
C GLN A 224 -6.40 -18.00 -16.06
N GLU A 225 -6.31 -17.49 -17.26
CA GLU A 225 -5.05 -17.12 -17.92
C GLU A 225 -4.39 -15.96 -17.16
N ILE A 226 -5.15 -14.92 -16.83
CA ILE A 226 -4.67 -13.78 -16.05
C ILE A 226 -4.29 -14.23 -14.63
N PHE A 227 -5.09 -15.08 -13.98
CA PHE A 227 -4.72 -15.69 -12.70
C PHE A 227 -3.36 -16.39 -12.75
N ASN A 228 -3.12 -17.19 -13.78
CA ASN A 228 -1.86 -17.92 -13.96
C ASN A 228 -0.66 -17.02 -14.25
N ASN A 229 -0.92 -15.76 -14.62
CA ASN A 229 0.09 -14.73 -14.90
C ASN A 229 0.11 -13.60 -13.83
N THR A 230 -0.51 -13.82 -12.67
CA THR A 230 -0.62 -12.81 -11.61
C THR A 230 -0.23 -13.40 -10.26
N LEU A 231 0.40 -12.59 -9.44
CA LEU A 231 0.60 -12.81 -8.02
C LEU A 231 -0.06 -11.68 -7.26
N VAL A 232 -1.04 -12.00 -6.43
CA VAL A 232 -1.72 -11.01 -5.58
C VAL A 232 -1.02 -10.92 -4.23
N ILE A 233 -0.73 -9.70 -3.83
CA ILE A 233 -0.22 -9.35 -2.49
C ILE A 233 -1.36 -8.72 -1.71
N ASN A 234 -1.62 -9.21 -0.51
CA ASN A 234 -2.62 -8.64 0.37
C ASN A 234 -2.22 -8.82 1.84
N GLY A 235 -3.06 -8.40 2.78
CA GLY A 235 -2.78 -8.55 4.22
C GLY A 235 -3.80 -7.86 5.10
N LEU A 236 -3.64 -8.04 6.40
CA LEU A 236 -4.59 -7.58 7.40
C LEU A 236 -4.26 -6.19 7.97
N SER A 237 -3.14 -5.60 7.56
CA SER A 237 -2.68 -4.31 8.09
C SER A 237 -3.70 -3.19 7.95
N LYS A 238 -4.50 -3.20 6.85
CA LYS A 238 -5.41 -2.11 6.50
C LYS A 238 -6.87 -2.46 6.70
N SER A 239 -7.26 -3.70 6.38
CA SER A 239 -8.65 -4.15 6.44
C SER A 239 -9.20 -4.31 7.87
N VAL A 240 -8.33 -4.60 8.84
CA VAL A 240 -8.69 -4.83 10.26
C VAL A 240 -7.71 -4.16 11.24
N ALA A 241 -7.05 -3.06 10.83
CA ALA A 241 -6.15 -2.28 11.65
C ALA A 241 -5.05 -3.09 12.36
N MET A 242 -4.43 -4.04 11.66
CA MET A 242 -3.39 -4.94 12.19
C MET A 242 -1.97 -4.56 11.71
N THR A 243 -1.64 -3.28 11.62
CA THR A 243 -0.31 -2.83 11.12
C THR A 243 0.83 -3.35 11.99
N GLY A 244 0.67 -3.31 13.32
CA GLY A 244 1.65 -3.78 14.30
C GLY A 244 1.77 -5.29 14.40
N TRP A 245 0.76 -6.04 13.98
CA TRP A 245 0.74 -7.51 14.05
C TRP A 245 1.62 -8.18 12.99
N ARG A 246 1.91 -7.49 11.90
CA ARG A 246 2.79 -7.96 10.83
C ARG A 246 2.32 -9.23 10.14
N LEU A 247 1.10 -9.24 9.59
CA LEU A 247 0.63 -10.32 8.71
C LEU A 247 0.24 -9.80 7.33
N GLY A 248 0.86 -10.39 6.30
CA GLY A 248 0.48 -10.29 4.91
C GLY A 248 0.44 -11.68 4.28
N TYR A 249 -0.11 -11.78 3.10
CA TYR A 249 -0.15 -13.01 2.34
C TYR A 249 -0.05 -12.76 0.84
N VAL A 250 0.30 -13.82 0.13
CA VAL A 250 0.41 -13.87 -1.32
C VAL A 250 -0.41 -15.04 -1.81
N PHE A 251 -1.09 -14.89 -2.93
CA PHE A 251 -1.65 -16.04 -3.64
C PHE A 251 -1.46 -15.93 -5.16
N GLY A 252 -1.39 -17.09 -5.82
CA GLY A 252 -1.20 -17.19 -7.26
C GLY A 252 -0.71 -18.57 -7.70
N PRO A 253 0.07 -18.67 -8.80
CA PRO A 253 0.49 -19.96 -9.36
C PRO A 253 1.32 -20.80 -8.39
N LYS A 254 0.96 -22.07 -8.20
CA LYS A 254 1.62 -23.01 -7.25
C LYS A 254 3.14 -23.08 -7.41
N ARG A 255 3.66 -22.96 -8.64
CA ARG A 255 5.11 -23.01 -8.90
C ARG A 255 5.85 -21.87 -8.19
N ILE A 256 5.25 -20.66 -8.18
CA ILE A 256 5.83 -19.48 -7.53
C ILE A 256 5.69 -19.58 -6.01
N ILE A 257 4.52 -20.02 -5.52
CA ILE A 257 4.32 -20.24 -4.07
C ILE A 257 5.32 -21.27 -3.52
N ARG A 258 5.66 -22.30 -4.30
CA ARG A 258 6.71 -23.27 -3.92
C ARG A 258 8.08 -22.63 -3.82
N ALA A 259 8.46 -21.80 -4.80
CA ALA A 259 9.74 -21.06 -4.76
C ALA A 259 9.80 -20.08 -3.58
N LEU A 260 8.68 -19.41 -3.27
CA LEU A 260 8.56 -18.56 -2.07
C LEU A 260 8.72 -19.35 -0.77
N ASN A 261 8.20 -20.60 -0.70
CA ASN A 261 8.42 -21.49 0.43
C ASN A 261 9.91 -21.78 0.65
N ASP A 262 10.62 -22.09 -0.43
CA ASP A 262 12.04 -22.41 -0.36
C ASP A 262 12.83 -21.19 0.13
N LEU A 263 12.58 -20.00 -0.41
CA LEU A 263 13.18 -18.74 0.06
C LEU A 263 12.84 -18.46 1.53
N THR A 264 11.55 -18.59 1.91
CA THR A 264 11.09 -18.27 3.27
C THR A 264 11.68 -19.21 4.31
N SER A 265 11.88 -20.49 3.96
CA SER A 265 12.49 -21.48 4.86
C SER A 265 13.93 -21.14 5.27
N HIS A 266 14.64 -20.33 4.45
CA HIS A 266 16.00 -19.86 4.70
C HIS A 266 16.11 -18.41 5.17
N THR A 267 14.97 -17.70 5.31
CA THR A 267 14.95 -16.30 5.76
C THR A 267 14.24 -16.13 7.09
N THR A 268 12.92 -16.05 7.10
CA THR A 268 12.11 -15.80 8.31
C THR A 268 11.50 -17.07 8.92
N SER A 269 11.63 -18.21 8.29
CA SER A 269 10.95 -19.48 8.56
C SER A 269 9.43 -19.34 8.40
N ASN A 270 8.75 -18.64 9.30
CA ASN A 270 7.29 -18.44 9.29
C ASN A 270 6.94 -17.09 9.95
N PRO A 271 5.76 -16.52 9.70
CA PRO A 271 5.23 -15.45 10.52
C PRO A 271 5.04 -15.91 11.98
N ALA A 272 5.04 -14.96 12.94
CA ALA A 272 4.84 -15.28 14.35
C ALA A 272 3.55 -16.14 14.53
N ALA A 273 3.68 -17.26 15.25
CA ALA A 273 2.58 -18.23 15.39
C ALA A 273 1.33 -17.59 15.99
N VAL A 274 1.46 -16.80 17.05
CA VAL A 274 0.33 -16.10 17.69
C VAL A 274 -0.45 -15.22 16.72
N VAL A 275 0.25 -14.55 15.81
CA VAL A 275 -0.38 -13.69 14.80
C VAL A 275 -1.15 -14.52 13.78
N GLN A 276 -0.68 -15.69 13.42
CA GLN A 276 -1.36 -16.58 12.49
C GLN A 276 -2.68 -17.11 13.08
N TYR A 277 -2.67 -17.50 14.36
CA TYR A 277 -3.91 -17.94 15.05
C TYR A 277 -4.93 -16.80 15.16
N ALA A 278 -4.51 -15.61 15.52
CA ALA A 278 -5.36 -14.42 15.55
C ALA A 278 -5.94 -14.10 14.16
N ALA A 279 -5.10 -14.18 13.14
CA ALA A 279 -5.47 -13.84 11.77
C ALA A 279 -6.54 -14.75 11.16
N ILE A 280 -6.68 -15.97 11.61
CA ILE A 280 -7.77 -16.86 11.16
C ILE A 280 -9.12 -16.17 11.39
N ARG A 281 -9.29 -15.52 12.55
CA ARG A 281 -10.53 -14.80 12.89
C ARG A 281 -10.79 -13.58 12.01
N ALA A 282 -9.76 -12.96 11.47
CA ALA A 282 -9.91 -11.78 10.61
C ALA A 282 -10.64 -12.07 9.29
N PHE A 283 -10.76 -13.33 8.91
CA PHE A 283 -11.47 -13.80 7.71
C PHE A 283 -12.88 -14.29 7.98
N ASP A 284 -13.34 -14.29 9.24
CA ASP A 284 -14.68 -14.72 9.61
C ASP A 284 -15.72 -13.61 9.35
N GLU A 285 -16.98 -14.02 9.18
CA GLU A 285 -18.07 -13.10 8.81
C GLU A 285 -18.42 -12.13 9.93
N ASP A 286 -18.20 -12.46 11.18
CA ASP A 286 -18.47 -11.59 12.33
C ASP A 286 -17.57 -10.35 12.38
N VAL A 287 -16.41 -10.39 11.71
CA VAL A 287 -15.50 -9.24 11.59
C VAL A 287 -15.93 -8.24 10.50
N GLU A 288 -16.82 -8.65 9.58
CA GLU A 288 -17.29 -7.79 8.48
C GLU A 288 -18.00 -6.52 8.96
N VAL A 289 -18.65 -6.56 10.15
CA VAL A 289 -19.28 -5.38 10.76
C VAL A 289 -18.21 -4.34 11.11
N ALA A 290 -17.16 -4.75 11.80
CA ALA A 290 -16.06 -3.83 12.17
C ALA A 290 -15.32 -3.28 10.94
N LYS A 291 -15.12 -4.11 9.92
CA LYS A 291 -14.53 -3.67 8.64
C LYS A 291 -15.42 -2.62 7.95
N LYS A 292 -16.73 -2.84 7.95
CA LYS A 292 -17.70 -1.91 7.36
C LYS A 292 -17.70 -0.57 8.12
N GLU A 293 -17.75 -0.59 9.44
CA GLU A 293 -17.73 0.61 10.27
C GLU A 293 -16.47 1.45 10.02
N MET A 294 -15.30 0.81 9.99
CA MET A 294 -14.04 1.49 9.70
C MET A 294 -14.02 2.08 8.28
N ARG A 295 -14.49 1.34 7.28
CA ARG A 295 -14.56 1.80 5.89
C ARG A 295 -15.52 2.99 5.74
N ASP A 296 -16.71 2.90 6.32
CA ASP A 296 -17.73 3.96 6.26
C ASP A 296 -17.22 5.25 6.93
N GLU A 297 -16.51 5.12 8.06
CA GLU A 297 -15.89 6.26 8.73
C GLU A 297 -14.75 6.88 7.89
N PHE A 298 -13.90 6.09 7.25
CA PHE A 298 -12.90 6.62 6.33
C PHE A 298 -13.53 7.34 5.14
N GLN A 299 -14.60 6.79 4.56
CA GLN A 299 -15.33 7.46 3.48
C GLN A 299 -15.85 8.82 3.93
N ARG A 300 -16.49 8.89 5.10
CA ARG A 300 -17.00 10.14 5.67
C ARG A 300 -15.89 11.18 5.88
N ARG A 301 -14.76 10.77 6.44
CA ARG A 301 -13.60 11.64 6.66
C ARG A 301 -13.00 12.14 5.34
N ILE A 302 -12.89 11.27 4.35
CA ILE A 302 -12.44 11.63 3.00
C ILE A 302 -13.36 12.67 2.40
N ASP A 303 -14.68 12.49 2.48
CA ASP A 303 -15.65 13.42 1.91
C ASP A 303 -15.52 14.82 2.51
N VAL A 304 -15.41 14.89 3.84
CA VAL A 304 -15.22 16.16 4.56
C VAL A 304 -13.87 16.80 4.18
N PHE A 305 -12.79 16.06 4.29
CA PHE A 305 -11.45 16.62 4.11
C PHE A 305 -11.17 16.99 2.64
N HIS A 306 -11.65 16.19 1.69
CA HIS A 306 -11.61 16.49 0.27
C HIS A 306 -12.29 17.82 -0.06
N GLY A 307 -13.51 18.06 0.47
CA GLY A 307 -14.22 19.33 0.30
C GLY A 307 -13.41 20.50 0.84
N LEU A 308 -12.95 20.39 2.09
CA LEU A 308 -12.16 21.44 2.73
C LEU A 308 -10.85 21.77 1.98
N LEU A 309 -10.14 20.77 1.46
CA LEU A 309 -8.90 21.01 0.69
C LEU A 309 -9.17 21.72 -0.64
N ASN A 310 -10.24 21.36 -1.34
CA ASN A 310 -10.58 22.01 -2.61
C ASN A 310 -11.12 23.45 -2.45
N ASP A 311 -11.55 23.84 -1.24
CA ASP A 311 -11.88 25.23 -0.92
C ASP A 311 -10.65 26.11 -0.65
N ILE A 312 -9.44 25.51 -0.57
CA ILE A 312 -8.19 26.24 -0.37
C ILE A 312 -7.62 26.70 -1.72
N GLN A 313 -7.41 28.00 -1.86
CA GLN A 313 -6.81 28.55 -3.08
C GLN A 313 -5.42 27.94 -3.33
N GLY A 314 -5.22 27.39 -4.51
CA GLY A 314 -3.95 26.81 -4.92
C GLY A 314 -3.81 25.32 -4.67
N ILE A 315 -4.82 24.67 -4.07
CA ILE A 315 -4.93 23.23 -3.91
C ILE A 315 -6.01 22.68 -4.82
N LYS A 316 -5.73 21.55 -5.45
CA LYS A 316 -6.71 20.75 -6.21
C LYS A 316 -6.51 19.28 -5.85
N CYS A 317 -7.57 18.60 -5.47
CA CYS A 317 -7.54 17.19 -5.11
C CYS A 317 -8.69 16.44 -5.78
N GLU A 318 -8.40 15.32 -6.44
CA GLU A 318 -9.43 14.39 -6.88
C GLU A 318 -9.91 13.55 -5.69
N LYS A 319 -11.20 13.21 -5.68
CA LYS A 319 -11.76 12.33 -4.65
C LYS A 319 -11.27 10.90 -4.88
N PRO A 320 -10.56 10.28 -3.92
CA PRO A 320 -10.11 8.90 -4.06
C PRO A 320 -11.30 7.93 -4.02
N LYS A 321 -11.16 6.80 -4.70
CA LYS A 321 -12.14 5.71 -4.68
C LYS A 321 -11.78 4.58 -3.73
N GLY A 322 -10.58 4.64 -3.14
CA GLY A 322 -10.11 3.65 -2.17
C GLY A 322 -8.93 4.15 -1.35
N ALA A 323 -8.44 3.32 -0.46
CA ALA A 323 -7.47 3.64 0.59
C ALA A 323 -7.97 4.76 1.52
N PHE A 324 -7.11 5.42 2.27
CA PHE A 324 -7.48 6.52 3.17
C PHE A 324 -6.53 7.73 3.00
N TYR A 325 -6.16 8.00 1.74
CA TYR A 325 -5.28 9.13 1.39
C TYR A 325 -5.95 10.08 0.42
N LEU A 326 -5.63 11.36 0.57
CA LEU A 326 -5.82 12.38 -0.45
C LEU A 326 -4.47 12.69 -1.09
N PHE A 327 -4.43 12.75 -2.42
CA PHE A 327 -3.23 13.11 -3.18
C PHE A 327 -3.47 14.43 -3.88
N ALA A 328 -3.10 15.52 -3.18
CA ALA A 328 -3.45 16.88 -3.54
C ALA A 328 -2.39 17.52 -4.44
N ASN A 329 -2.78 18.09 -5.56
CA ASN A 329 -1.97 18.95 -6.38
C ASN A 329 -1.81 20.31 -5.67
N VAL A 330 -0.56 20.68 -5.37
CA VAL A 330 -0.19 21.91 -4.64
C VAL A 330 0.70 22.84 -5.47
N LYS A 331 0.81 22.64 -6.79
CA LYS A 331 1.71 23.42 -7.67
C LYS A 331 1.45 24.92 -7.60
N VAL A 332 0.18 25.32 -7.57
CA VAL A 332 -0.19 26.74 -7.45
C VAL A 332 0.10 27.25 -6.03
N ALA A 333 -0.17 26.47 -5.00
CA ALA A 333 0.17 26.82 -3.62
C ALA A 333 1.69 26.95 -3.43
N MET A 334 2.50 26.05 -4.01
CA MET A 334 3.96 26.15 -4.03
C MET A 334 4.43 27.46 -4.66
N HIS A 335 3.82 27.88 -5.77
CA HIS A 335 4.15 29.16 -6.40
C HIS A 335 3.80 30.34 -5.49
N ILE A 336 2.68 30.33 -4.80
CA ILE A 336 2.28 31.38 -3.83
C ILE A 336 3.30 31.45 -2.69
N VAL A 337 3.72 30.31 -2.15
CA VAL A 337 4.67 30.22 -1.03
C VAL A 337 6.12 30.48 -1.48
N GLY A 338 6.40 30.46 -2.79
CA GLY A 338 7.72 30.74 -3.36
C GLY A 338 8.71 29.58 -3.19
N VAL A 339 8.25 28.33 -3.29
CA VAL A 339 9.08 27.12 -3.20
C VAL A 339 9.08 26.33 -4.51
N ALA A 340 10.18 25.63 -4.80
CA ALA A 340 10.35 24.89 -6.05
C ALA A 340 9.94 23.42 -5.98
N SER A 341 9.92 22.81 -4.78
CA SER A 341 9.63 21.40 -4.59
C SER A 341 8.51 21.15 -3.58
N SER A 342 7.79 20.04 -3.74
CA SER A 342 6.77 19.62 -2.77
C SER A 342 7.40 19.15 -1.45
N GLU A 343 8.67 18.76 -1.45
CA GLU A 343 9.40 18.47 -0.22
C GLU A 343 9.63 19.73 0.61
N GLU A 344 10.11 20.81 -0.03
CA GLU A 344 10.30 22.12 0.62
C GLU A 344 8.96 22.67 1.12
N PHE A 345 7.88 22.53 0.33
CA PHE A 345 6.53 22.93 0.74
C PHE A 345 6.06 22.15 1.97
N ALA A 346 6.23 20.82 2.00
CA ALA A 346 5.85 19.99 3.13
C ALA A 346 6.65 20.31 4.41
N LEU A 347 7.93 20.64 4.27
CA LEU A 347 8.77 21.06 5.40
C LEU A 347 8.31 22.39 5.99
N LYS A 348 8.08 23.41 5.14
CA LYS A 348 7.56 24.71 5.60
C LYS A 348 6.19 24.55 6.27
N LEU A 349 5.29 23.78 5.68
CA LEU A 349 3.98 23.49 6.24
C LEU A 349 4.07 22.84 7.63
N LEU A 350 5.03 21.92 7.83
CA LEU A 350 5.28 21.33 9.14
C LEU A 350 5.86 22.37 10.12
N GLU A 351 6.84 23.16 9.71
CA GLU A 351 7.57 24.09 10.57
C GLU A 351 6.73 25.33 10.94
N GLU A 352 5.94 25.85 10.04
CA GLU A 352 5.20 27.10 10.22
C GLU A 352 3.75 26.86 10.68
N ALA A 353 3.06 25.87 10.08
CA ALA A 353 1.66 25.57 10.39
C ALA A 353 1.46 24.35 11.31
N GLY A 354 2.50 23.57 11.58
CA GLY A 354 2.40 22.38 12.41
C GLY A 354 1.59 21.24 11.77
N VAL A 355 1.57 21.12 10.44
CA VAL A 355 0.89 20.05 9.72
C VAL A 355 1.92 19.22 8.97
N ALA A 356 2.07 17.95 9.36
CA ALA A 356 2.98 17.01 8.71
C ALA A 356 2.26 16.26 7.59
N THR A 357 2.79 16.34 6.36
CA THR A 357 2.30 15.65 5.17
C THR A 357 3.44 14.88 4.52
N VAL A 358 3.19 14.09 3.48
CA VAL A 358 4.26 13.45 2.71
C VAL A 358 4.36 14.09 1.33
N SER A 359 5.56 14.53 0.96
CA SER A 359 5.84 15.08 -0.37
C SER A 359 5.55 14.06 -1.47
N GLY A 360 4.98 14.53 -2.56
CA GLY A 360 4.73 13.74 -3.76
C GLY A 360 5.99 13.22 -4.45
N GLU A 361 7.13 13.87 -4.24
CA GLU A 361 8.44 13.42 -4.74
C GLU A 361 8.80 12.02 -4.22
N ASN A 362 8.40 11.69 -2.99
CA ASN A 362 8.55 10.34 -2.44
C ASN A 362 7.76 9.27 -3.21
N PHE A 363 6.82 9.67 -4.05
CA PHE A 363 6.01 8.82 -4.91
C PHE A 363 6.32 9.04 -6.40
N GLY A 364 7.43 9.72 -6.71
CA GLY A 364 7.84 10.08 -8.07
C GLY A 364 7.07 11.26 -8.69
N CYS A 365 6.35 12.07 -7.90
CA CYS A 365 5.40 13.07 -8.42
C CYS A 365 5.56 14.43 -7.71
N ASN A 366 6.51 15.28 -8.17
CA ASN A 366 6.67 16.62 -7.62
C ASN A 366 5.42 17.49 -7.85
N GLY A 367 5.14 18.40 -6.93
CA GLY A 367 3.98 19.29 -6.94
C GLY A 367 2.71 18.69 -6.35
N PHE A 368 2.84 17.56 -5.64
CA PHE A 368 1.76 16.88 -4.93
C PHE A 368 2.10 16.66 -3.47
N LEU A 369 1.06 16.51 -2.63
CA LEU A 369 1.17 16.04 -1.25
C LEU A 369 0.24 14.84 -1.04
N ARG A 370 0.73 13.83 -0.30
CA ARG A 370 -0.14 12.80 0.27
C ARG A 370 -0.55 13.19 1.69
N LEU A 371 -1.86 13.24 1.92
CA LEU A 371 -2.48 13.54 3.21
C LEU A 371 -3.30 12.33 3.66
N SER A 372 -3.03 11.84 4.86
CA SER A 372 -3.77 10.71 5.45
C SER A 372 -5.05 11.19 6.12
N CYS A 373 -6.15 10.48 5.90
CA CYS A 373 -7.42 10.67 6.59
C CYS A 373 -7.55 9.81 7.87
N ALA A 374 -6.48 9.12 8.28
CA ALA A 374 -6.41 8.34 9.51
C ALA A 374 -6.16 9.27 10.73
N ASN A 375 -7.10 10.19 10.94
CA ASN A 375 -7.16 11.17 12.03
C ASN A 375 -8.63 11.47 12.32
N SER A 376 -8.94 12.03 13.50
CA SER A 376 -10.29 12.46 13.79
C SER A 376 -10.76 13.55 12.81
N GLU A 377 -12.09 13.66 12.60
CA GLU A 377 -12.64 14.72 11.75
C GLU A 377 -12.24 16.12 12.26
N GLU A 378 -12.19 16.30 13.57
CA GLU A 378 -11.77 17.56 14.20
C GLU A 378 -10.33 17.93 13.80
N GLU A 379 -9.40 16.97 13.87
CA GLU A 379 -8.01 17.17 13.44
C GLU A 379 -7.90 17.44 11.94
N LEU A 380 -8.70 16.78 11.11
CA LEU A 380 -8.72 17.01 9.66
C LEU A 380 -9.23 18.42 9.33
N ARG A 381 -10.28 18.92 10.01
CA ARG A 381 -10.79 20.28 9.85
C ARG A 381 -9.76 21.31 10.30
N GLU A 382 -9.14 21.09 11.43
CA GLU A 382 -8.08 21.96 11.95
C GLU A 382 -6.85 21.98 11.01
N ALA A 383 -6.46 20.82 10.48
CA ALA A 383 -5.37 20.74 9.50
C ALA A 383 -5.68 21.54 8.22
N ALA A 384 -6.90 21.41 7.67
CA ALA A 384 -7.33 22.19 6.51
C ALA A 384 -7.27 23.70 6.78
N ASN A 385 -7.74 24.14 7.97
CA ASN A 385 -7.68 25.53 8.35
C ASN A 385 -6.23 26.05 8.43
N ARG A 386 -5.33 25.30 9.08
CA ARG A 386 -3.91 25.66 9.18
C ARG A 386 -3.22 25.70 7.82
N ILE A 387 -3.53 24.76 6.92
CA ILE A 387 -3.00 24.78 5.54
C ILE A 387 -3.49 26.03 4.81
N LYS A 388 -4.74 26.42 4.97
CA LYS A 388 -5.32 27.62 4.37
C LYS A 388 -4.61 28.87 4.89
N GLU A 389 -4.54 29.05 6.20
CA GLU A 389 -3.89 30.21 6.85
C GLU A 389 -2.41 30.32 6.45
N PHE A 390 -1.69 29.18 6.37
CA PHE A 390 -0.30 29.12 5.91
C PHE A 390 -0.16 29.67 4.48
N ILE A 391 -0.96 29.21 3.53
CA ILE A 391 -0.88 29.69 2.14
C ILE A 391 -1.30 31.16 2.06
N GLU A 392 -2.30 31.60 2.81
CA GLU A 392 -2.76 32.99 2.84
C GLU A 392 -1.74 33.96 3.43
N SER A 393 -0.87 33.51 4.34
CA SER A 393 0.18 34.33 4.94
C SER A 393 1.29 34.74 3.95
N TYR A 394 1.37 34.12 2.77
CA TYR A 394 2.33 34.42 1.70
C TYR A 394 1.75 35.31 0.56
N LYS A 395 0.49 35.76 0.68
CA LYS A 395 -0.12 36.70 -0.28
C LYS A 395 0.16 38.13 0.08
#